data_d547c3dbcf636993b6da7b530586a13c
#
_entry.id   d547c3dbcf636993b6da7b530586a13c
#
_cell.length_a   1.000
_cell.length_b   1.000
_cell.length_c   1.000
_cell.angle_alpha   90.00
_cell.angle_beta   90.00
_cell.angle_gamma   90.00
#
_symmetry.space_group_name_H-M   'P 1'
#
loop_
_entity.id
_entity.type
_entity.pdbx_description
1 polymer ?
#
loop_
_entity_poly.entity_id
_entity_poly.type
_entity_poly.pdbx_seq_one_letter_code
_entity_poly.pdbx_strand_id
1 'polypeptide(L)'
;SYTVQLSSSGVTVTDRRKNQDGTDELINFENLRFKDGDFNIDIRTGAADLPPEDFAAIVELYIAYFNLAPASKGLLYWADRLEDDMPSPKIAESFFVQPETQATYASYLDEDGNLLDTEAFVTAVFNNVLGRDPYGPYWINELDNNPAITPAIFILAVLNGAKTPTGGAEDREHLANKIDIGIYFSAIK
;
A
#
# COMPACT_ATOMS: atom_id res chain seq x y z
N SER A 1 -4.69 -1.84 28.59
CA SER A 1 -4.11 -2.45 27.38
C SER A 1 -5.19 -2.55 26.32
N TYR A 2 -5.04 -1.80 25.24
CA TYR A 2 -6.01 -1.70 24.16
C TYR A 2 -5.41 -2.21 22.86
N THR A 3 -6.24 -2.71 21.95
CA THR A 3 -5.93 -2.88 20.54
C THR A 3 -6.65 -1.80 19.77
N VAL A 4 -5.92 -1.02 18.96
CA VAL A 4 -6.49 -0.11 17.97
C VAL A 4 -6.39 -0.81 16.63
N GLN A 5 -7.50 -0.94 15.94
CA GLN A 5 -7.55 -1.53 14.60
C GLN A 5 -8.05 -0.47 13.63
N LEU A 6 -7.20 -0.16 12.64
CA LEU A 6 -7.48 0.77 11.55
C LEU A 6 -7.65 -0.07 10.28
N SER A 7 -8.78 0.08 9.63
CA SER A 7 -9.06 -0.55 8.34
C SER A 7 -9.65 0.47 7.38
N SER A 8 -9.75 0.15 6.12
CA SER A 8 -10.44 0.99 5.14
C SER A 8 -11.92 1.26 5.47
N SER A 9 -12.52 0.47 6.38
CA SER A 9 -13.93 0.59 6.76
C SER A 9 -14.19 1.32 8.09
N GLY A 10 -13.17 1.54 8.92
CA GLY A 10 -13.40 2.19 10.23
C GLY A 10 -12.25 2.01 11.22
N VAL A 11 -12.36 2.65 12.36
CA VAL A 11 -11.42 2.55 13.47
C VAL A 11 -12.14 1.88 14.64
N THR A 12 -11.57 0.83 15.20
CA THR A 12 -12.07 0.20 16.42
C THR A 12 -11.02 0.21 17.51
N VAL A 13 -11.47 0.38 18.76
CA VAL A 13 -10.62 0.27 19.95
C VAL A 13 -11.18 -0.83 20.83
N THR A 14 -10.40 -1.88 21.06
CA THR A 14 -10.79 -3.02 21.88
C THR A 14 -9.97 -3.07 23.15
N ASP A 15 -10.64 -3.11 24.31
CA ASP A 15 -9.99 -3.37 25.59
C ASP A 15 -9.66 -4.86 25.71
N ARG A 16 -8.36 -5.17 25.83
CA ARG A 16 -7.88 -6.56 25.99
C ARG A 16 -8.05 -7.13 27.40
N ARG A 17 -8.45 -6.32 28.35
CA ARG A 17 -8.68 -6.77 29.72
C ARG A 17 -10.03 -7.50 29.81
N LYS A 18 -10.05 -8.59 30.56
CA LYS A 18 -11.26 -9.40 30.73
C LYS A 18 -12.33 -8.63 31.51
N ASN A 19 -13.57 -8.57 30.98
CA ASN A 19 -14.73 -7.92 31.59
C ASN A 19 -14.55 -6.41 31.86
N GLN A 20 -13.93 -5.69 30.93
CA GLN A 20 -13.78 -4.23 30.96
C GLN A 20 -14.57 -3.56 29.81
N ASP A 21 -14.07 -2.50 29.25
CA ASP A 21 -14.81 -1.57 28.40
C ASP A 21 -15.31 -2.13 27.05
N GLY A 22 -14.83 -3.32 26.61
CA GLY A 22 -15.30 -3.96 25.38
C GLY A 22 -14.63 -3.43 24.13
N THR A 23 -15.41 -3.27 23.06
CA THR A 23 -14.95 -2.73 21.76
C THR A 23 -15.79 -1.54 21.38
N ASP A 24 -15.13 -0.43 21.08
CA ASP A 24 -15.74 0.81 20.60
C ASP A 24 -15.44 1.01 19.12
N GLU A 25 -16.44 1.46 18.38
CA GLU A 25 -16.28 1.96 17.01
C GLU A 25 -16.17 3.48 17.07
N LEU A 26 -15.12 4.03 16.44
CA LEU A 26 -14.80 5.46 16.49
C LEU A 26 -15.19 6.13 15.19
N ILE A 27 -15.93 7.24 15.31
CA ILE A 27 -16.37 8.08 14.17
C ILE A 27 -16.02 9.53 14.50
N ASN A 28 -15.33 10.20 13.59
CA ASN A 28 -14.92 11.62 13.72
C ASN A 28 -14.01 11.89 14.94
N PHE A 29 -13.02 11.05 15.14
CA PHE A 29 -11.94 11.27 16.11
C PHE A 29 -10.62 11.48 15.36
N GLU A 30 -9.85 12.47 15.75
CA GLU A 30 -8.55 12.82 15.16
C GLU A 30 -7.39 12.22 15.95
N ASN A 31 -7.55 12.12 17.27
CA ASN A 31 -6.49 11.65 18.16
C ASN A 31 -7.04 10.76 19.26
N LEU A 32 -6.31 9.66 19.51
CA LEU A 32 -6.50 8.81 20.68
C LEU A 32 -5.33 9.02 21.62
N ARG A 33 -5.63 9.36 22.88
CA ARG A 33 -4.62 9.53 23.90
C ARG A 33 -4.63 8.39 24.89
N PHE A 34 -3.52 7.69 24.98
CA PHE A 34 -3.28 6.64 25.97
C PHE A 34 -2.24 7.12 26.99
N LYS A 35 -2.12 6.41 28.10
CA LYS A 35 -1.12 6.72 29.13
C LYS A 35 0.31 6.62 28.66
N ASP A 36 0.57 5.75 27.67
CA ASP A 36 1.86 5.37 27.12
C ASP A 36 2.13 5.94 25.72
N GLY A 37 1.22 6.77 25.19
CA GLY A 37 1.43 7.46 23.90
C GLY A 37 0.15 8.01 23.30
N ASP A 38 0.33 8.88 22.32
CA ASP A 38 -0.74 9.43 21.51
C ASP A 38 -0.80 8.75 20.16
N PHE A 39 -2.02 8.50 19.68
CA PHE A 39 -2.34 7.88 18.41
C PHE A 39 -3.03 8.92 17.53
N ASN A 40 -2.39 9.37 16.46
CA ASN A 40 -3.02 10.25 15.49
C ASN A 40 -3.76 9.42 14.45
N ILE A 41 -5.09 9.56 14.40
CA ILE A 41 -5.98 8.91 13.42
C ILE A 41 -6.53 9.89 12.38
N ASP A 42 -6.16 11.17 12.50
CA ASP A 42 -6.59 12.27 11.62
C ASP A 42 -6.13 12.07 10.16
N ILE A 43 -4.97 11.48 9.97
CA ILE A 43 -4.43 11.11 8.65
C ILE A 43 -5.41 10.28 7.83
N ARG A 44 -6.33 9.59 8.49
CA ARG A 44 -7.29 8.70 7.85
C ARG A 44 -8.60 9.39 7.49
N THR A 45 -9.00 10.40 8.27
CA THR A 45 -10.36 10.96 8.22
C THR A 45 -10.42 12.42 7.80
N GLY A 46 -9.28 13.14 7.71
CA GLY A 46 -9.39 14.58 7.56
C GLY A 46 -8.21 15.32 6.95
N ALA A 47 -7.06 14.70 6.81
CA ALA A 47 -5.88 15.46 6.40
C ALA A 47 -5.89 15.87 4.92
N ALA A 48 -6.76 15.29 4.09
CA ALA A 48 -6.83 15.58 2.67
C ALA A 48 -8.24 15.50 2.10
N ASP A 49 -9.30 15.48 2.91
CA ASP A 49 -10.70 15.26 2.45
C ASP A 49 -10.86 14.05 1.49
N LEU A 50 -9.90 13.11 1.51
CA LEU A 50 -9.90 11.96 0.62
C LEU A 50 -10.92 10.92 1.06
N PRO A 51 -11.66 10.33 0.10
CA PRO A 51 -12.41 9.13 0.34
C PRO A 51 -11.52 8.01 0.92
N PRO A 52 -12.03 7.16 1.83
CA PRO A 52 -11.26 6.06 2.43
C PRO A 52 -10.60 5.14 1.40
N GLU A 53 -11.22 4.95 0.23
CA GLU A 53 -10.72 4.17 -0.90
C GLU A 53 -9.45 4.78 -1.53
N ASP A 54 -9.40 6.11 -1.66
CA ASP A 54 -8.25 6.81 -2.22
C ASP A 54 -7.08 6.81 -1.24
N PHE A 55 -7.39 6.94 0.04
CA PHE A 55 -6.41 6.76 1.10
C PHE A 55 -5.78 5.36 1.09
N ALA A 56 -6.62 4.33 0.99
CA ALA A 56 -6.16 2.95 0.87
C ALA A 56 -5.30 2.75 -0.39
N ALA A 57 -5.66 3.39 -1.50
CA ALA A 57 -4.90 3.31 -2.76
C ALA A 57 -3.47 3.86 -2.61
N ILE A 58 -3.26 4.95 -1.84
CA ILE A 58 -1.91 5.45 -1.56
C ILE A 58 -1.11 4.43 -0.73
N VAL A 59 -1.72 3.85 0.30
CA VAL A 59 -1.07 2.82 1.13
C VAL A 59 -0.69 1.61 0.28
N GLU A 60 -1.56 1.18 -0.64
CA GLU A 60 -1.28 0.12 -1.62
C GLU A 60 -0.03 0.41 -2.45
N LEU A 61 0.09 1.63 -2.96
CA LEU A 61 1.27 2.05 -3.74
C LEU A 61 2.55 2.01 -2.90
N TYR A 62 2.52 2.53 -1.66
CA TYR A 62 3.66 2.43 -0.75
C TYR A 62 4.10 1.00 -0.51
N ILE A 63 3.14 0.10 -0.29
CA ILE A 63 3.41 -1.32 -0.11
C ILE A 63 3.99 -1.94 -1.39
N ALA A 64 3.39 -1.67 -2.53
CA ALA A 64 3.78 -2.30 -3.80
C ALA A 64 5.15 -1.83 -4.29
N TYR A 65 5.45 -0.53 -4.19
CA TYR A 65 6.69 0.04 -4.72
C TYR A 65 7.82 0.04 -3.70
N PHE A 66 7.54 0.36 -2.45
CA PHE A 66 8.57 0.56 -1.43
C PHE A 66 8.71 -0.63 -0.46
N ASN A 67 7.71 -1.53 -0.43
CA ASN A 67 7.55 -2.54 0.61
C ASN A 67 7.58 -1.94 2.04
N LEU A 68 7.05 -0.75 2.18
CA LEU A 68 7.03 0.04 3.41
C LEU A 68 5.62 0.56 3.68
N ALA A 69 5.32 0.79 4.95
CA ALA A 69 4.18 1.59 5.34
C ALA A 69 4.49 3.09 5.13
N PRO A 70 3.54 3.90 4.63
CA PRO A 70 3.76 5.32 4.44
C PRO A 70 3.96 6.04 5.78
N ALA A 71 4.91 6.98 5.81
CA ALA A 71 4.97 7.97 6.87
C ALA A 71 3.94 9.08 6.59
N SER A 72 3.42 9.72 7.66
CA SER A 72 2.36 10.74 7.58
C SER A 72 2.60 11.83 6.53
N LYS A 73 3.82 12.36 6.44
CA LYS A 73 4.17 13.40 5.46
C LYS A 73 4.11 12.91 4.02
N GLY A 74 4.54 11.67 3.78
CA GLY A 74 4.49 11.08 2.44
C GLY A 74 3.06 10.78 2.02
N LEU A 75 2.23 10.38 2.95
CA LEU A 75 0.82 10.14 2.74
C LEU A 75 0.11 11.41 2.29
N LEU A 76 0.28 12.52 3.03
CA LEU A 76 -0.29 13.83 2.69
C LEU A 76 0.19 14.33 1.32
N TYR A 77 1.48 14.19 1.03
CA TYR A 77 2.05 14.59 -0.25
C TYR A 77 1.39 13.88 -1.46
N TRP A 78 1.11 12.60 -1.34
CA TRP A 78 0.46 11.83 -2.40
C TRP A 78 -1.05 12.03 -2.43
N ALA A 79 -1.66 12.31 -1.27
CA ALA A 79 -3.06 12.67 -1.16
C ALA A 79 -3.38 13.92 -2.00
N ASP A 80 -2.63 15.00 -1.83
CA ASP A 80 -2.78 16.23 -2.62
C ASP A 80 -2.70 15.97 -4.14
N ARG A 81 -1.85 15.02 -4.55
CA ARG A 81 -1.71 14.67 -5.98
C ARG A 81 -2.82 13.84 -6.55
N LEU A 82 -3.47 13.03 -5.73
CA LEU A 82 -4.69 12.31 -6.13
C LEU A 82 -5.87 13.27 -6.27
N GLU A 83 -5.98 14.27 -5.38
CA GLU A 83 -6.97 15.34 -5.49
C GLU A 83 -6.80 16.17 -6.77
N ASP A 84 -5.56 16.35 -7.23
CA ASP A 84 -5.22 17.03 -8.50
C ASP A 84 -5.48 16.16 -9.76
N ASP A 85 -6.24 15.06 -9.65
CA ASP A 85 -6.59 14.15 -10.75
C ASP A 85 -5.37 13.56 -11.48
N MET A 86 -4.24 13.34 -10.80
CA MET A 86 -3.08 12.72 -11.43
C MET A 86 -3.40 11.29 -11.87
N PRO A 87 -3.26 10.95 -13.16
CA PRO A 87 -3.55 9.60 -13.64
C PRO A 87 -2.72 8.52 -12.95
N SER A 88 -3.34 7.38 -12.58
CA SER A 88 -2.66 6.28 -11.91
C SER A 88 -1.35 5.82 -12.55
N PRO A 89 -1.20 5.76 -13.90
CA PRO A 89 0.09 5.46 -14.52
C PRO A 89 1.18 6.48 -14.19
N LYS A 90 0.85 7.78 -14.12
CA LYS A 90 1.82 8.82 -13.74
C LYS A 90 2.21 8.74 -12.27
N ILE A 91 1.27 8.38 -11.41
CA ILE A 91 1.58 8.11 -10.00
C ILE A 91 2.53 6.92 -9.91
N ALA A 92 2.26 5.83 -10.63
CA ALA A 92 3.11 4.65 -10.70
C ALA A 92 4.55 4.99 -11.15
N GLU A 93 4.69 5.76 -12.23
CA GLU A 93 5.99 6.25 -12.70
C GLU A 93 6.70 7.10 -11.65
N SER A 94 5.95 7.98 -10.96
CA SER A 94 6.50 8.83 -9.90
C SER A 94 6.94 8.03 -8.67
N PHE A 95 6.24 6.96 -8.33
CA PHE A 95 6.66 6.02 -7.27
C PHE A 95 7.88 5.21 -7.69
N PHE A 96 7.93 4.78 -8.95
CA PHE A 96 9.01 3.93 -9.43
C PHE A 96 10.39 4.61 -9.39
N VAL A 97 10.46 5.91 -9.65
CA VAL A 97 11.72 6.67 -9.62
C VAL A 97 12.16 7.09 -8.21
N GLN A 98 11.36 6.82 -7.17
CA GLN A 98 11.75 7.16 -5.79
C GLN A 98 12.94 6.29 -5.32
N PRO A 99 13.81 6.84 -4.48
CA PRO A 99 14.95 6.10 -3.92
C PRO A 99 14.55 4.81 -3.21
N GLU A 100 13.36 4.79 -2.59
CA GLU A 100 12.83 3.63 -1.88
C GLU A 100 12.50 2.47 -2.85
N THR A 101 11.90 2.75 -4.00
CA THR A 101 11.67 1.74 -5.05
C THR A 101 13.00 1.24 -5.61
N GLN A 102 13.90 2.17 -5.91
CA GLN A 102 15.23 1.83 -6.42
C GLN A 102 15.99 0.94 -5.42
N ALA A 103 15.90 1.21 -4.12
CA ALA A 103 16.50 0.36 -3.10
C ALA A 103 15.83 -1.02 -2.99
N THR A 104 14.49 -1.06 -3.08
CA THR A 104 13.71 -2.31 -2.98
C THR A 104 14.00 -3.27 -4.13
N TYR A 105 14.19 -2.73 -5.34
CA TYR A 105 14.38 -3.52 -6.56
C TYR A 105 15.81 -3.39 -7.15
N ALA A 106 16.77 -2.85 -6.39
CA ALA A 106 18.15 -2.57 -6.85
C ALA A 106 18.86 -3.79 -7.48
N SER A 107 18.56 -5.00 -7.04
CA SER A 107 19.19 -6.22 -7.57
C SER A 107 18.70 -6.60 -8.97
N TYR A 108 17.61 -5.99 -9.43
CA TYR A 108 16.93 -6.32 -10.69
C TYR A 108 16.99 -5.22 -11.72
N LEU A 109 17.52 -4.05 -11.35
CA LEU A 109 17.58 -2.85 -12.19
C LEU A 109 19.02 -2.40 -12.40
N ASP A 110 19.32 -1.86 -13.59
CA ASP A 110 20.55 -1.13 -13.84
C ASP A 110 20.45 0.34 -13.35
N GLU A 111 21.53 1.10 -13.51
CA GLU A 111 21.60 2.52 -13.10
C GLU A 111 20.59 3.42 -13.82
N ASP A 112 20.11 3.00 -15.00
CA ASP A 112 19.13 3.71 -15.81
C ASP A 112 17.68 3.23 -15.53
N GLY A 113 17.50 2.25 -14.65
CA GLY A 113 16.20 1.66 -14.28
C GLY A 113 15.69 0.60 -15.26
N ASN A 114 16.55 0.07 -16.15
CA ASN A 114 16.18 -1.04 -17.02
C ASN A 114 16.34 -2.37 -16.28
N LEU A 115 15.54 -3.36 -16.70
CA LEU A 115 15.59 -4.69 -16.11
C LEU A 115 16.86 -5.45 -16.48
N LEU A 116 17.57 -5.94 -15.47
CA LEU A 116 18.71 -6.85 -15.60
C LEU A 116 18.26 -8.31 -15.74
N ASP A 117 17.16 -8.66 -15.05
CA ASP A 117 16.58 -10.00 -15.02
C ASP A 117 15.07 -9.87 -14.85
N THR A 118 14.34 -10.02 -15.95
CA THR A 118 12.88 -9.87 -15.99
C THR A 118 12.17 -10.91 -15.11
N GLU A 119 12.62 -12.18 -15.15
CA GLU A 119 11.98 -13.26 -14.38
C GLU A 119 12.16 -13.06 -12.87
N ALA A 120 13.37 -12.69 -12.45
CA ALA A 120 13.66 -12.41 -11.06
C ALA A 120 12.88 -11.17 -10.55
N PHE A 121 12.78 -10.12 -11.38
CA PHE A 121 11.98 -8.94 -11.05
C PHE A 121 10.49 -9.26 -10.91
N VAL A 122 9.91 -9.99 -11.86
CA VAL A 122 8.50 -10.42 -11.81
C VAL A 122 8.24 -11.22 -10.53
N THR A 123 9.11 -12.17 -10.22
CA THR A 123 9.01 -12.98 -9.00
C THR A 123 9.10 -12.12 -7.74
N ALA A 124 10.03 -11.18 -7.69
CA ALA A 124 10.19 -10.28 -6.55
C ALA A 124 8.93 -9.40 -6.32
N VAL A 125 8.35 -8.86 -7.38
CA VAL A 125 7.12 -8.06 -7.29
C VAL A 125 5.94 -8.90 -6.80
N PHE A 126 5.73 -10.11 -7.35
CA PHE A 126 4.67 -11.00 -6.90
C PHE A 126 4.81 -11.38 -5.43
N ASN A 127 6.02 -11.73 -5.00
CA ASN A 127 6.30 -12.04 -3.59
C ASN A 127 6.08 -10.82 -2.69
N ASN A 128 6.51 -9.63 -3.14
CA ASN A 128 6.32 -8.41 -2.38
C ASN A 128 4.83 -8.02 -2.26
N VAL A 129 4.09 -8.04 -3.36
CA VAL A 129 2.70 -7.54 -3.39
C VAL A 129 1.70 -8.59 -2.91
N LEU A 130 1.87 -9.84 -3.32
CA LEU A 130 0.90 -10.92 -3.15
C LEU A 130 1.38 -12.08 -2.25
N GLY A 131 2.65 -12.07 -1.82
CA GLY A 131 3.21 -13.10 -0.94
C GLY A 131 3.36 -14.48 -1.60
N ARG A 132 3.43 -14.55 -2.93
CA ARG A 132 3.55 -15.79 -3.70
C ARG A 132 4.29 -15.58 -5.02
N ASP A 133 4.71 -16.67 -5.64
CA ASP A 133 5.28 -16.66 -6.99
C ASP A 133 4.20 -16.44 -8.08
N PRO A 134 4.60 -15.95 -9.26
CA PRO A 134 3.70 -15.83 -10.41
C PRO A 134 3.26 -17.21 -10.95
N TYR A 135 2.04 -17.30 -11.49
CA TYR A 135 1.50 -18.56 -12.06
C TYR A 135 1.95 -18.85 -13.50
N GLY A 136 3.09 -18.35 -13.93
CA GLY A 136 3.61 -18.64 -15.27
C GLY A 136 4.22 -17.42 -15.94
N PRO A 137 4.63 -17.55 -17.21
CA PRO A 137 5.50 -16.58 -17.88
C PRO A 137 4.76 -15.37 -18.49
N TYR A 138 3.45 -15.21 -18.27
CA TYR A 138 2.68 -14.14 -18.92
C TYR A 138 3.32 -12.75 -18.73
N TRP A 139 3.62 -12.37 -17.50
CA TRP A 139 4.18 -11.06 -17.20
C TRP A 139 5.62 -10.90 -17.65
N ILE A 140 6.40 -11.99 -17.68
CA ILE A 140 7.76 -11.99 -18.25
C ILE A 140 7.67 -11.65 -19.74
N ASN A 141 6.77 -12.32 -20.46
CA ASN A 141 6.56 -12.05 -21.88
C ASN A 141 6.04 -10.63 -22.16
N GLU A 142 5.14 -10.11 -21.31
CA GLU A 142 4.64 -8.73 -21.44
C GLU A 142 5.76 -7.71 -21.23
N LEU A 143 6.56 -7.85 -20.20
CA LEU A 143 7.69 -6.94 -19.94
C LEU A 143 8.76 -6.98 -21.03
N ASP A 144 9.05 -8.17 -21.57
CA ASP A 144 10.09 -8.33 -22.60
C ASP A 144 9.65 -7.86 -23.99
N ASN A 145 8.35 -7.90 -24.30
CA ASN A 145 7.86 -7.73 -25.67
C ASN A 145 6.84 -6.59 -25.84
N ASN A 146 6.28 -6.04 -24.78
CA ASN A 146 5.27 -4.99 -24.85
C ASN A 146 5.81 -3.68 -24.29
N PRO A 147 6.21 -2.72 -25.13
CA PRO A 147 6.80 -1.46 -24.68
C PRO A 147 5.84 -0.56 -23.88
N ALA A 148 4.55 -0.86 -23.87
CA ALA A 148 3.58 -0.16 -23.04
C ALA A 148 3.60 -0.64 -21.56
N ILE A 149 4.23 -1.78 -21.29
CA ILE A 149 4.36 -2.34 -19.93
C ILE A 149 5.78 -2.08 -19.43
N THR A 150 5.96 -0.92 -18.84
CA THR A 150 7.21 -0.60 -18.12
C THR A 150 7.23 -1.29 -16.75
N PRO A 151 8.39 -1.42 -16.08
CA PRO A 151 8.46 -1.94 -14.71
C PRO A 151 7.51 -1.22 -13.74
N ALA A 152 7.37 0.10 -13.88
CA ALA A 152 6.42 0.88 -13.11
C ALA A 152 4.97 0.43 -13.34
N ILE A 153 4.57 0.35 -14.60
CA ILE A 153 3.20 -0.06 -14.98
C ILE A 153 2.93 -1.53 -14.60
N PHE A 154 3.94 -2.39 -14.66
CA PHE A 154 3.81 -3.78 -14.25
C PHE A 154 3.45 -3.92 -12.76
N ILE A 155 4.15 -3.21 -11.86
CA ILE A 155 3.83 -3.23 -10.43
C ILE A 155 2.38 -2.78 -10.20
N LEU A 156 1.94 -1.69 -10.85
CA LEU A 156 0.57 -1.20 -10.79
C LEU A 156 -0.44 -2.24 -11.33
N ALA A 157 -0.09 -2.94 -12.41
CA ALA A 157 -0.95 -3.96 -13.01
C ALA A 157 -1.12 -5.18 -12.10
N VAL A 158 -0.07 -5.62 -11.41
CA VAL A 158 -0.14 -6.69 -10.40
C VAL A 158 -1.05 -6.28 -9.24
N LEU A 159 -0.87 -5.06 -8.72
CA LEU A 159 -1.69 -4.49 -7.65
C LEU A 159 -3.17 -4.45 -8.03
N ASN A 160 -3.49 -3.89 -9.21
CA ASN A 160 -4.86 -3.79 -9.70
C ASN A 160 -5.47 -5.16 -10.03
N GLY A 161 -4.67 -6.07 -10.57
CA GLY A 161 -5.09 -7.44 -10.88
C GLY A 161 -5.57 -8.20 -9.64
N ALA A 162 -4.89 -8.03 -8.51
CA ALA A 162 -5.28 -8.65 -7.25
C ALA A 162 -6.67 -8.20 -6.77
N LYS A 163 -7.07 -6.96 -7.07
CA LYS A 163 -8.36 -6.38 -6.65
C LYS A 163 -9.55 -6.76 -7.53
N THR A 164 -9.31 -7.33 -8.71
CA THR A 164 -10.40 -7.70 -9.63
C THR A 164 -11.18 -8.91 -9.13
N PRO A 165 -12.45 -9.09 -9.54
CA PRO A 165 -13.23 -10.30 -9.21
C PRO A 165 -12.57 -11.60 -9.70
N THR A 166 -11.75 -11.52 -10.75
CA THR A 166 -10.99 -12.66 -11.32
C THR A 166 -9.65 -12.85 -10.61
N GLY A 167 -9.18 -11.87 -9.81
CA GLY A 167 -8.07 -12.05 -8.89
C GLY A 167 -8.39 -13.09 -7.82
N GLY A 168 -7.40 -13.84 -7.36
CA GLY A 168 -7.58 -14.87 -6.35
C GLY A 168 -8.12 -14.27 -5.02
N ALA A 169 -8.95 -15.04 -4.32
CA ALA A 169 -9.42 -14.61 -2.99
C ALA A 169 -8.25 -14.42 -2.02
N GLU A 170 -7.24 -15.29 -2.12
CA GLU A 170 -6.03 -15.25 -1.32
C GLU A 170 -5.20 -13.99 -1.60
N ASP A 171 -5.09 -13.57 -2.87
CA ASP A 171 -4.38 -12.34 -3.25
C ASP A 171 -5.06 -11.09 -2.65
N ARG A 172 -6.39 -11.04 -2.72
CA ARG A 172 -7.16 -9.93 -2.12
C ARG A 172 -7.01 -9.88 -0.61
N GLU A 173 -7.09 -11.02 0.06
CA GLU A 173 -6.93 -11.12 1.51
C GLU A 173 -5.51 -10.72 1.94
N HIS A 174 -4.49 -11.22 1.24
CA HIS A 174 -3.11 -10.86 1.51
C HIS A 174 -2.87 -9.37 1.37
N LEU A 175 -3.35 -8.76 0.27
CA LEU A 175 -3.22 -7.33 0.02
C LEU A 175 -3.98 -6.51 1.07
N ALA A 176 -5.21 -6.89 1.40
CA ALA A 176 -6.00 -6.21 2.43
C ALA A 176 -5.30 -6.21 3.80
N ASN A 177 -4.74 -7.35 4.21
CA ASN A 177 -3.97 -7.45 5.45
C ASN A 177 -2.74 -6.53 5.46
N LYS A 178 -2.01 -6.43 4.34
CA LYS A 178 -0.87 -5.51 4.23
C LYS A 178 -1.31 -4.05 4.31
N ILE A 179 -2.43 -3.70 3.67
CA ILE A 179 -3.01 -2.35 3.71
C ILE A 179 -3.40 -1.98 5.15
N ASP A 180 -4.11 -2.85 5.84
CA ASP A 180 -4.51 -2.61 7.23
C ASP A 180 -3.31 -2.40 8.16
N ILE A 181 -2.24 -3.19 7.97
CA ILE A 181 -0.97 -2.99 8.68
C ILE A 181 -0.34 -1.64 8.30
N GLY A 182 -0.33 -1.29 7.02
CA GLY A 182 0.21 -0.02 6.51
C GLY A 182 -0.52 1.19 7.10
N ILE A 183 -1.85 1.15 7.12
CA ILE A 183 -2.70 2.18 7.73
C ILE A 183 -2.40 2.31 9.23
N TYR A 184 -2.31 1.18 9.93
CA TYR A 184 -1.97 1.17 11.35
C TYR A 184 -0.62 1.85 11.63
N PHE A 185 0.42 1.55 10.86
CA PHE A 185 1.73 2.17 11.02
C PHE A 185 1.72 3.67 10.73
N SER A 186 0.97 4.11 9.72
CA SER A 186 0.85 5.52 9.36
C SER A 186 0.20 6.36 10.46
N ALA A 187 -0.67 5.76 11.26
CA ALA A 187 -1.37 6.42 12.35
C ALA A 187 -0.53 6.53 13.65
N ILE A 188 0.54 5.72 13.80
CA ILE A 188 1.37 5.73 15.03
C ILE A 188 2.51 6.79 14.95
N LYS A 189 2.86 7.26 13.77
CA LYS A 189 3.97 8.21 13.54
C LYS A 189 3.50 9.60 13.19
#